data_d6553d6323ff78a18a7c658078370d71
#
_entry.id   d6553d6323ff78a18a7c658078370d71
#
_cell.length_a   1.000
_cell.length_b   1.000
_cell.length_c   1.000
_cell.angle_alpha   90.00
_cell.angle_beta   90.00
_cell.angle_gamma   90.00
#
_symmetry.space_group_name_H-M   'P 1'
#
loop_
_entity.id
_entity.type
_entity.pdbx_description
1 polymer ?
#
loop_
_entity_poly.entity_id
_entity_poly.type
_entity_poly.pdbx_seq_one_letter_code
_entity_poly.pdbx_strand_id
1 'polypeptide(L)'
;MEIRRFRSGYVALLGRPNVGKSTLLNQLVDFDLSIVTDKPQTTRHAVLGVLHGDGYQIGFLDTPGLITGRSNRLDRTMRAAVYRTLSQADVHVLVVEPRMPGRIEEALMEEISRTKAPTLLAINKVDSVRKGRVLPVIDHYSRLCLLYTSPSPRDAT
;
A
#
# COMPACT_ATOMS: atom_id res chain seq x y z
N MET A 1 -13.99 15.30 30.44
CA MET A 1 -14.06 15.49 28.96
C MET A 1 -12.75 14.96 28.41
N GLU A 2 -12.75 13.70 27.94
CA GLU A 2 -11.56 13.13 27.27
C GLU A 2 -11.39 13.83 25.93
N ILE A 3 -10.31 14.56 25.76
CA ILE A 3 -9.89 15.11 24.49
C ILE A 3 -9.43 13.91 23.65
N ARG A 4 -10.31 13.34 22.83
CA ARG A 4 -9.93 12.34 21.85
C ARG A 4 -8.92 12.99 20.89
N ARG A 5 -7.67 12.57 20.99
CA ARG A 5 -6.61 13.06 20.11
C ARG A 5 -6.93 12.64 18.68
N PHE A 6 -7.18 13.59 17.81
CA PHE A 6 -7.32 13.37 16.38
C PHE A 6 -5.98 12.85 15.82
N ARG A 7 -6.04 11.80 15.02
CA ARG A 7 -4.87 11.18 14.37
C ARG A 7 -4.98 11.33 12.86
N SER A 8 -3.89 11.69 12.21
CA SER A 8 -3.82 11.74 10.75
C SER A 8 -2.48 11.18 10.27
N GLY A 9 -2.48 10.64 9.07
CA GLY A 9 -1.25 10.11 8.47
C GLY A 9 -1.45 9.77 7.01
N TYR A 10 -0.34 9.42 6.35
CA TYR A 10 -0.32 9.04 4.96
C TYR A 10 0.01 7.56 4.79
N VAL A 11 -0.69 6.92 3.87
CA VAL A 11 -0.48 5.53 3.48
C VAL A 11 -0.07 5.48 2.02
N ALA A 12 1.08 4.88 1.70
CA ALA A 12 1.46 4.59 0.33
C ALA A 12 0.93 3.22 -0.09
N LEU A 13 0.14 3.18 -1.18
CA LEU A 13 -0.32 1.95 -1.81
C LEU A 13 0.66 1.54 -2.91
N LEU A 14 1.22 0.35 -2.78
CA LEU A 14 2.21 -0.22 -3.68
C LEU A 14 1.72 -1.53 -4.27
N GLY A 15 2.19 -1.84 -5.45
CA GLY A 15 1.89 -3.11 -6.12
C GLY A 15 1.89 -2.95 -7.63
N ARG A 16 1.94 -4.07 -8.33
CA ARG A 16 1.87 -4.11 -9.80
C ARG A 16 0.56 -3.50 -10.30
N PRO A 17 0.53 -3.07 -11.59
CA PRO A 17 -0.73 -2.78 -12.25
C PRO A 17 -1.70 -3.96 -12.15
N ASN A 18 -2.99 -3.68 -11.98
CA ASN A 18 -4.09 -4.67 -11.93
C ASN A 18 -4.07 -5.67 -10.76
N VAL A 19 -3.28 -5.45 -9.71
CA VAL A 19 -3.35 -6.28 -8.49
C VAL A 19 -4.58 -5.97 -7.62
N GLY A 20 -5.30 -4.88 -7.93
CA GLY A 20 -6.51 -4.46 -7.22
C GLY A 20 -6.32 -3.30 -6.25
N LYS A 21 -5.26 -2.48 -6.39
CA LYS A 21 -5.05 -1.27 -5.56
C LYS A 21 -6.23 -0.30 -5.63
N SER A 22 -6.67 0.03 -6.85
CA SER A 22 -7.81 0.94 -7.06
C SER A 22 -9.11 0.37 -6.51
N THR A 23 -9.35 -0.93 -6.67
CA THR A 23 -10.53 -1.60 -6.12
C THR A 23 -10.50 -1.58 -4.60
N LEU A 24 -9.35 -1.88 -4.00
CA LEU A 24 -9.17 -1.83 -2.54
C LEU A 24 -9.40 -0.41 -2.03
N LEU A 25 -8.78 0.58 -2.68
CA LEU A 25 -8.95 1.98 -2.32
C LEU A 25 -10.42 2.40 -2.41
N ASN A 26 -11.10 2.10 -3.52
CA ASN A 26 -12.51 2.43 -3.70
C ASN A 26 -13.40 1.81 -2.62
N GLN A 27 -13.14 0.56 -2.22
CA GLN A 27 -13.88 -0.08 -1.15
C GLN A 27 -13.63 0.57 0.22
N LEU A 28 -12.37 0.93 0.53
CA LEU A 28 -12.03 1.62 1.77
C LEU A 28 -12.66 3.01 1.84
N VAL A 29 -12.79 3.63 0.71
CA VAL A 29 -13.16 5.01 0.50
C VAL A 29 -14.68 5.18 0.32
N ASP A 30 -15.39 4.16 -0.16
CA ASP A 30 -16.84 4.14 -0.32
C ASP A 30 -17.60 4.26 1.02
N PHE A 31 -16.90 4.06 2.14
CA PHE A 31 -17.48 4.22 3.47
C PHE A 31 -17.56 5.67 3.97
N ASP A 32 -16.75 6.63 3.46
CA ASP A 32 -16.90 8.08 3.80
C ASP A 32 -15.90 8.95 3.00
N LEU A 33 -16.08 9.10 1.70
CA LEU A 33 -15.07 9.72 0.85
C LEU A 33 -15.30 11.17 0.51
N SER A 34 -14.23 11.97 0.73
CA SER A 34 -13.97 13.17 -0.06
C SER A 34 -12.93 12.85 -1.13
N ILE A 35 -13.35 12.77 -2.40
CA ILE A 35 -12.42 12.74 -3.52
C ILE A 35 -11.68 14.07 -3.52
N VAL A 36 -10.39 14.05 -3.27
CA VAL A 36 -9.55 15.24 -3.50
C VAL A 36 -9.26 15.29 -4.99
N THR A 37 -10.06 16.08 -5.71
CA THR A 37 -9.75 16.43 -7.09
C THR A 37 -8.46 17.25 -7.09
N ASP A 38 -7.50 16.83 -7.93
CA ASP A 38 -6.28 17.56 -8.23
C ASP A 38 -6.54 19.05 -8.44
N LYS A 39 -6.16 19.86 -7.46
CA LYS A 39 -5.82 21.25 -7.73
C LYS A 39 -4.32 21.27 -8.02
N PRO A 40 -3.90 21.57 -9.26
CA PRO A 40 -2.52 21.34 -9.71
C PRO A 40 -1.46 22.23 -9.05
N GLN A 41 -1.76 23.01 -8.04
CA GLN A 41 -0.87 24.07 -7.56
C GLN A 41 -0.39 23.98 -6.11
N THR A 42 -0.84 23.04 -5.27
CA THR A 42 -0.49 23.07 -3.84
C THR A 42 -0.03 21.76 -3.20
N THR A 43 -0.14 20.63 -3.86
CA THR A 43 0.35 19.35 -3.31
C THR A 43 1.43 18.77 -4.21
N ARG A 44 2.64 18.68 -3.68
CA ARG A 44 3.78 18.01 -4.33
C ARG A 44 3.59 16.49 -4.45
N HIS A 45 2.40 15.97 -4.06
CA HIS A 45 2.10 14.55 -3.95
C HIS A 45 0.68 14.30 -4.45
N ALA A 46 0.52 13.32 -5.31
CA ALA A 46 -0.80 12.88 -5.74
C ALA A 46 -1.45 12.09 -4.60
N VAL A 47 -2.37 12.72 -3.88
CA VAL A 47 -3.25 12.05 -2.93
C VAL A 47 -4.40 11.44 -3.73
N LEU A 48 -4.52 10.11 -3.72
CA LEU A 48 -5.58 9.37 -4.43
C LEU A 48 -6.94 9.51 -3.76
N GLY A 49 -6.95 9.61 -2.44
CA GLY A 49 -8.17 9.73 -1.65
C GLY A 49 -7.87 9.91 -0.18
N VAL A 50 -8.89 10.33 0.57
CA VAL A 50 -8.81 10.51 2.02
C VAL A 50 -9.94 9.73 2.67
N LEU A 51 -9.59 8.86 3.61
CA LEU A 51 -10.53 8.15 4.45
C LEU A 51 -10.69 8.89 5.77
N HIS A 52 -11.92 9.21 6.12
CA HIS A 52 -12.27 9.81 7.40
C HIS A 52 -12.91 8.78 8.31
N GLY A 53 -12.52 8.77 9.59
CA GLY A 53 -13.15 7.99 10.63
C GLY A 53 -13.33 8.78 11.89
N ASP A 54 -13.95 8.18 12.90
CA ASP A 54 -14.14 8.83 14.21
C ASP A 54 -12.78 9.05 14.91
N GLY A 55 -12.30 10.28 14.88
CA GLY A 55 -11.03 10.68 15.48
C GLY A 55 -9.78 10.39 14.66
N TYR A 56 -9.92 10.04 13.35
CA TYR A 56 -8.77 9.88 12.48
C TYR A 56 -9.04 10.26 11.02
N GLN A 57 -7.96 10.48 10.28
CA GLN A 57 -7.97 10.75 8.85
C GLN A 57 -6.75 10.09 8.19
N ILE A 58 -6.94 9.38 7.08
CA ILE A 58 -5.88 8.71 6.34
C ILE A 58 -5.86 9.22 4.90
N GLY A 59 -4.73 9.80 4.49
CA GLY A 59 -4.48 10.16 3.10
C GLY A 59 -3.75 9.04 2.37
N PHE A 60 -4.29 8.59 1.23
CA PHE A 60 -3.63 7.59 0.38
C PHE A 60 -2.79 8.25 -0.69
N LEU A 61 -1.52 7.88 -0.77
CA LEU A 61 -0.57 8.41 -1.74
C LEU A 61 -0.46 7.47 -2.95
N ASP A 62 -0.45 8.06 -4.13
CA ASP A 62 -0.14 7.34 -5.37
C ASP A 62 1.36 7.09 -5.49
N THR A 63 1.71 5.97 -6.11
CA THR A 63 3.06 5.68 -6.56
C THR A 63 3.17 5.90 -8.06
N PRO A 64 3.50 7.11 -8.51
CA PRO A 64 3.56 7.43 -9.93
C PRO A 64 4.63 6.58 -10.63
N GLY A 65 4.32 6.06 -11.80
CA GLY A 65 5.23 5.33 -12.65
C GLY A 65 5.04 3.81 -12.70
N LEU A 66 4.35 3.21 -11.72
CA LEU A 66 3.98 1.79 -11.78
C LEU A 66 2.83 1.51 -12.76
N ILE A 67 2.10 2.55 -13.16
CA ILE A 67 0.88 2.44 -13.98
C ILE A 67 1.20 2.44 -15.48
N THR A 68 2.32 3.01 -15.90
CA THR A 68 2.62 3.28 -17.33
C THR A 68 3.68 2.37 -17.94
N GLY A 69 4.32 1.53 -17.16
CA GLY A 69 5.43 0.69 -17.64
C GLY A 69 4.96 -0.50 -18.46
N ARG A 70 5.15 -0.46 -19.77
CA ARG A 70 5.16 -1.67 -20.63
C ARG A 70 6.34 -2.61 -20.31
N SER A 71 7.24 -2.19 -19.43
CA SER A 71 8.41 -2.92 -18.99
C SER A 71 8.13 -3.69 -17.69
N ASN A 72 8.55 -4.94 -17.64
CA ASN A 72 8.55 -5.75 -16.42
C ASN A 72 9.69 -5.35 -15.44
N ARG A 73 10.25 -4.17 -15.59
CA ARG A 73 11.34 -3.63 -14.77
C ARG A 73 11.00 -2.23 -14.28
N LEU A 74 11.32 -1.98 -13.03
CA LEU A 74 11.40 -0.62 -12.49
C LEU A 74 12.74 -0.01 -12.91
N ASP A 75 12.68 0.98 -13.78
CA ASP A 75 13.87 1.75 -14.13
C ASP A 75 14.29 2.70 -12.99
N ARG A 76 15.45 3.35 -13.14
CA ARG A 76 16.01 4.23 -12.11
C ARG A 76 15.09 5.40 -11.76
N THR A 77 14.39 5.95 -12.73
CA THR A 77 13.48 7.10 -12.56
C THR A 77 12.24 6.68 -11.78
N MET A 78 11.66 5.52 -12.13
CA MET A 78 10.53 4.95 -11.40
C MET A 78 10.89 4.59 -9.96
N ARG A 79 12.06 4.00 -9.73
CA ARG A 79 12.54 3.69 -8.37
C ARG A 79 12.68 4.94 -7.51
N ALA A 80 13.22 6.02 -8.07
CA ALA A 80 13.35 7.30 -7.38
C ALA A 80 11.99 7.92 -7.05
N ALA A 81 10.99 7.79 -7.94
CA ALA A 81 9.64 8.26 -7.69
C ALA A 81 8.94 7.44 -6.61
N VAL A 82 9.06 6.11 -6.65
CA VAL A 82 8.56 5.20 -5.63
C VAL A 82 9.18 5.54 -4.27
N TYR A 83 10.49 5.64 -4.20
CA TYR A 83 11.19 5.96 -2.94
C TYR A 83 10.73 7.29 -2.33
N ARG A 84 10.54 8.32 -3.15
CA ARG A 84 10.01 9.62 -2.69
C ARG A 84 8.63 9.48 -2.06
N THR A 85 7.73 8.74 -2.69
CA THR A 85 6.38 8.50 -2.13
C THR A 85 6.46 7.71 -0.83
N LEU A 86 7.29 6.66 -0.78
CA LEU A 86 7.50 5.86 0.42
C LEU A 86 8.04 6.68 1.58
N SER A 87 8.98 7.60 1.31
CA SER A 87 9.58 8.46 2.34
C SER A 87 8.60 9.45 2.97
N GLN A 88 7.46 9.68 2.35
CA GLN A 88 6.44 10.62 2.82
C GLN A 88 5.29 9.91 3.54
N ALA A 89 5.18 8.60 3.37
CA ALA A 89 4.14 7.81 4.00
C ALA A 89 4.54 7.41 5.42
N ASP A 90 3.56 7.38 6.31
CA ASP A 90 3.70 6.87 7.68
C ASP A 90 3.58 5.35 7.72
N VAL A 91 2.86 4.77 6.75
CA VAL A 91 2.65 3.33 6.59
C VAL A 91 2.67 2.98 5.10
N HIS A 92 3.24 1.84 4.77
CA HIS A 92 3.18 1.26 3.44
C HIS A 92 2.20 0.10 3.38
N VAL A 93 1.45 -0.02 2.30
CA VAL A 93 0.63 -1.20 2.00
C VAL A 93 1.07 -1.77 0.66
N LEU A 94 1.72 -2.93 0.70
CA LEU A 94 2.11 -3.66 -0.50
C LEU A 94 0.99 -4.64 -0.87
N VAL A 95 0.31 -4.35 -1.98
CA VAL A 95 -0.77 -5.18 -2.52
C VAL A 95 -0.20 -6.13 -3.55
N VAL A 96 -0.39 -7.43 -3.34
CA VAL A 96 0.12 -8.50 -4.21
C VAL A 96 -0.97 -9.52 -4.51
N GLU A 97 -0.78 -10.29 -5.56
CA GLU A 97 -1.55 -11.50 -5.83
C GLU A 97 -0.95 -12.71 -5.07
N PRO A 98 -1.72 -13.80 -4.86
CA PRO A 98 -1.26 -14.97 -4.11
C PRO A 98 -0.29 -15.84 -4.91
N ARG A 99 0.86 -15.28 -5.28
CA ARG A 99 1.94 -15.91 -6.01
C ARG A 99 3.30 -15.41 -5.52
N MET A 100 4.35 -16.14 -5.82
CA MET A 100 5.71 -15.72 -5.50
C MET A 100 6.04 -14.39 -6.17
N PRO A 101 6.84 -13.53 -5.51
CA PRO A 101 7.21 -12.23 -6.05
C PRO A 101 7.97 -12.38 -7.37
N GLY A 102 7.70 -11.47 -8.27
CA GLY A 102 8.46 -11.26 -9.48
C GLY A 102 9.41 -10.06 -9.34
N ARG A 103 10.06 -9.69 -10.42
CA ARG A 103 11.07 -8.60 -10.43
C ARG A 103 10.52 -7.25 -9.96
N ILE A 104 9.24 -6.97 -10.21
CA ILE A 104 8.63 -5.71 -9.76
C ILE A 104 8.43 -5.75 -8.25
N GLU A 105 7.87 -6.83 -7.72
CA GLU A 105 7.67 -7.01 -6.28
C GLU A 105 9.00 -6.97 -5.52
N GLU A 106 10.03 -7.65 -6.04
CA GLU A 106 11.38 -7.63 -5.46
C GLU A 106 11.97 -6.21 -5.44
N ALA A 107 11.85 -5.48 -6.54
CA ALA A 107 12.30 -4.10 -6.61
C ALA A 107 11.53 -3.16 -5.67
N LEU A 108 10.21 -3.35 -5.51
CA LEU A 108 9.40 -2.61 -4.56
C LEU A 108 9.82 -2.90 -3.12
N MET A 109 10.06 -4.17 -2.78
CA MET A 109 10.52 -4.58 -1.45
C MET A 109 11.90 -4.01 -1.13
N GLU A 110 12.78 -3.93 -2.13
CA GLU A 110 14.08 -3.28 -1.98
C GLU A 110 13.93 -1.79 -1.63
N GLU A 111 13.06 -1.06 -2.32
CA GLU A 111 12.80 0.35 -1.99
C GLU A 111 12.12 0.51 -0.62
N ILE A 112 11.19 -0.37 -0.26
CA ILE A 112 10.56 -0.42 1.06
C ILE A 112 11.60 -0.61 2.15
N SER A 113 12.56 -1.53 1.97
CA SER A 113 13.60 -1.83 2.96
C SER A 113 14.52 -0.65 3.28
N ARG A 114 14.59 0.34 2.39
CA ARG A 114 15.36 1.58 2.58
C ARG A 114 14.64 2.60 3.44
N THR A 115 13.39 2.37 3.77
CA THR A 115 12.57 3.25 4.61
C THR A 115 12.38 2.65 6.00
N LYS A 116 11.92 3.46 6.96
CA LYS A 116 11.68 3.03 8.35
C LYS A 116 10.19 2.81 8.66
N ALA A 117 9.31 3.19 7.74
CA ALA A 117 7.88 3.06 7.96
C ALA A 117 7.44 1.59 7.97
N PRO A 118 6.49 1.20 8.82
CA PRO A 118 5.96 -0.15 8.84
C PRO A 118 5.26 -0.47 7.52
N THR A 119 5.35 -1.73 7.10
CA THR A 119 4.75 -2.21 5.87
C THR A 119 3.74 -3.31 6.15
N LEU A 120 2.53 -3.15 5.64
CA LEU A 120 1.48 -4.16 5.63
C LEU A 120 1.50 -4.88 4.28
N LEU A 121 1.44 -6.20 4.31
CA LEU A 121 1.23 -7.02 3.11
C LEU A 121 -0.26 -7.31 2.95
N ALA A 122 -0.83 -6.88 1.84
CA ALA A 122 -2.20 -7.19 1.44
C ALA A 122 -2.19 -8.18 0.27
N ILE A 123 -2.53 -9.43 0.52
CA ILE A 123 -2.65 -10.44 -0.53
C ILE A 123 -4.09 -10.41 -1.04
N ASN A 124 -4.26 -9.92 -2.25
CA ASN A 124 -5.56 -9.80 -2.91
C ASN A 124 -5.83 -11.00 -3.84
N LYS A 125 -7.09 -11.17 -4.27
CA LYS A 125 -7.53 -12.25 -5.17
C LYS A 125 -7.20 -13.65 -4.65
N VAL A 126 -7.28 -13.85 -3.34
CA VAL A 126 -7.01 -15.17 -2.70
C VAL A 126 -7.98 -16.26 -3.13
N ASP A 127 -9.14 -15.88 -3.64
CA ASP A 127 -10.14 -16.76 -4.27
C ASP A 127 -9.65 -17.40 -5.58
N SER A 128 -8.64 -16.79 -6.23
CA SER A 128 -8.07 -17.30 -7.49
C SER A 128 -7.16 -18.52 -7.32
N VAL A 129 -6.82 -18.89 -6.10
CA VAL A 129 -5.94 -20.03 -5.78
C VAL A 129 -6.49 -20.89 -4.65
N ARG A 130 -5.99 -22.12 -4.54
CA ARG A 130 -6.29 -22.97 -3.39
C ARG A 130 -5.67 -22.41 -2.12
N LYS A 131 -6.39 -22.44 -0.98
CA LYS A 131 -5.97 -21.89 0.31
C LYS A 131 -4.54 -22.27 0.73
N GLY A 132 -4.15 -23.53 0.48
CA GLY A 132 -2.82 -24.01 0.80
C GLY A 132 -1.65 -23.32 0.07
N ARG A 133 -1.93 -22.58 -1.01
CA ARG A 133 -0.92 -21.81 -1.74
C ARG A 133 -0.64 -20.44 -1.16
N VAL A 134 -1.52 -19.93 -0.32
CA VAL A 134 -1.39 -18.59 0.25
C VAL A 134 -0.30 -18.55 1.34
N LEU A 135 -0.23 -19.57 2.19
CA LEU A 135 0.74 -19.62 3.29
C LEU A 135 2.21 -19.55 2.84
N PRO A 136 2.65 -20.32 1.82
CA PRO A 136 4.03 -20.20 1.31
C PRO A 136 4.34 -18.81 0.75
N VAL A 137 3.35 -18.13 0.18
CA VAL A 137 3.50 -16.75 -0.32
C VAL A 137 3.70 -15.78 0.84
N ILE A 138 2.89 -15.89 1.90
CA ILE A 138 3.06 -15.08 3.12
C ILE A 138 4.45 -15.30 3.71
N ASP A 139 4.88 -16.55 3.88
CA ASP A 139 6.19 -16.89 4.44
C ASP A 139 7.33 -16.29 3.60
N HIS A 140 7.23 -16.36 2.29
CA HIS A 140 8.23 -15.79 1.39
C HIS A 140 8.33 -14.27 1.51
N TYR A 141 7.21 -13.56 1.47
CA TYR A 141 7.20 -12.09 1.63
C TYR A 141 7.66 -11.66 3.02
N SER A 142 7.31 -12.40 4.07
CA SER A 142 7.72 -12.08 5.44
C SER A 142 9.23 -12.18 5.67
N ARG A 143 9.93 -13.02 4.92
CA ARG A 143 11.40 -13.13 4.97
C ARG A 143 12.12 -12.00 4.25
N LEU A 144 11.47 -11.40 3.25
CA LEU A 144 12.06 -10.35 2.42
C LEU A 144 11.81 -8.95 2.98
N CYS A 145 10.77 -8.79 3.79
CA CYS A 145 10.41 -7.53 4.43
C CYS A 145 10.12 -7.76 5.92
N LEU A 146 10.47 -6.78 6.77
CA LEU A 146 9.91 -6.70 8.12
C LEU A 146 8.44 -6.30 7.99
N LEU A 147 7.58 -7.28 7.73
CA LEU A 147 6.15 -7.07 7.62
C LEU A 147 5.56 -6.97 9.03
N TYR A 148 4.77 -5.93 9.24
CA TYR A 148 3.93 -5.84 10.42
C TYR A 148 2.72 -6.76 10.20
N THR A 149 2.65 -7.85 10.92
CA THR A 149 1.46 -8.71 10.94
C THR A 149 0.51 -8.18 12.00
N SER A 150 -0.61 -7.63 11.57
CA SER A 150 -1.70 -7.37 12.51
C SER A 150 -2.26 -8.72 12.99
N PRO A 151 -2.41 -8.94 14.31
CA PRO A 151 -3.10 -10.12 14.79
C PRO A 151 -4.50 -10.16 14.20
N SER A 152 -4.90 -11.32 13.71
CA SER A 152 -6.26 -11.54 13.22
C SER A 152 -7.26 -11.16 14.31
N PRO A 153 -8.40 -10.52 13.99
CA PRO A 153 -9.46 -10.27 14.98
C PRO A 153 -9.96 -11.53 15.68
N ARG A 154 -9.63 -12.72 15.17
CA ARG A 154 -9.97 -14.01 15.77
C ARG A 154 -9.02 -14.44 16.89
N ASP A 155 -7.86 -13.79 17.01
CA ASP A 155 -6.84 -14.11 18.03
C ASP A 155 -6.92 -13.18 19.24
N ALA A 156 -7.94 -12.33 19.29
CA ALA A 156 -8.19 -11.35 20.37
C ALA A 156 -9.25 -11.85 21.38
N THR A 157 -9.39 -13.16 21.57
CA THR A 157 -10.22 -13.76 22.63
C THR A 157 -9.37 -14.40 23.69
#